data_27338b5df6a0c5ce57b02a11a0b27e74
#
_entry.id   27338b5df6a0c5ce57b02a11a0b27e74
#
_cell.length_a   1.000
_cell.length_b   1.000
_cell.length_c   1.000
_cell.angle_alpha   90.00
_cell.angle_beta   90.00
_cell.angle_gamma   90.00
#
_symmetry.space_group_name_H-M   'P 1'
#
loop_
_entity.id
_entity.type
_entity.pdbx_description
1 polymer ?
#
loop_
_entity_poly.entity_id
_entity_poly.type
_entity_poly.pdbx_seq_one_letter_code
_entity_poly.pdbx_strand_id
1 'polypeptide(L)'
;MKTQTNAPPIGTAELRRATELLRQYRAGKAGLDRRIIENEEFWRLRHWEHIPEQGTTSLKTRSAWLVNVILSKHADAMDAYPEPACLPRAADDEAEAELLSKVLPVILDQNDFEKTWSDNWWKKLKAGVAVYGVFWDRSRNGGRGDVAIERVDPLNLYWEPGITDLQKSRNLFHVELTDNETLIEQWPELAGKLGGGSFTASRYLYDEAVDTTDKSPVIDWYYKKRVGGRSILHYVKFVGETVLFATENETQAALRGARPLAERGLYDHGQYPFFADVLFPEEGTPAGFGYVDICKDAQRQIDLMNNAIVANCVAAATPRWLKRGDDGINEAEYADWTRPFVHVQGSIEESALRQITVSPLSGNYLSILASKINEIKETSGNRDVNNGGISGGVTAASAIAAMQEQSGKLSRDQIQNSYRCFRQVVTCVIALIRQFYDAPRKLRITGAAGQNAYLCFDPARDLSREPVSLDIEVSAQKQSAYNRLSYNEMALQLFQLGFFNPELSDQALTALEMMDFKGRDKLRRTLTRNGTLLRRLLETQKALAVLVSGEAPAEAEQTGRHPHRRGGPVRGRQTDRIGNEQKKNAIAERARARAAALTQPR
;
A
#
# COMPACT_ATOMS: atom_id res chain seq x y z
N MET A 1 0.40 -18.35 58.69
CA MET A 1 0.87 -18.72 57.34
C MET A 1 -0.35 -18.93 56.46
N LYS A 2 -0.71 -17.98 55.61
CA LYS A 2 -1.76 -18.15 54.58
C LYS A 2 -1.11 -18.94 53.44
N THR A 3 -1.56 -20.17 53.25
CA THR A 3 -1.30 -20.94 52.05
C THR A 3 -1.76 -20.12 50.84
N GLN A 4 -0.83 -19.47 50.15
CA GLN A 4 -1.09 -18.91 48.82
C GLN A 4 -1.41 -20.13 47.93
N THR A 5 -2.68 -20.31 47.62
CA THR A 5 -3.13 -21.15 46.52
C THR A 5 -2.45 -20.62 45.25
N ASN A 6 -1.55 -21.42 44.69
CA ASN A 6 -0.84 -21.17 43.43
C ASN A 6 -1.84 -21.32 42.25
N ALA A 7 -2.92 -20.54 42.25
CA ALA A 7 -3.77 -20.42 41.09
C ALA A 7 -3.00 -19.65 40.01
N PRO A 8 -3.05 -20.05 38.72
CA PRO A 8 -2.40 -19.35 37.66
C PRO A 8 -2.95 -17.90 37.58
N PRO A 9 -2.12 -16.89 37.27
CA PRO A 9 -2.54 -15.49 37.19
C PRO A 9 -3.69 -15.25 36.21
N ILE A 10 -3.77 -16.04 35.13
CA ILE A 10 -4.87 -16.04 34.18
C ILE A 10 -5.67 -17.32 34.35
N GLY A 11 -6.89 -17.21 34.84
CA GLY A 11 -7.85 -18.28 35.03
C GLY A 11 -9.23 -17.93 34.48
N THR A 12 -10.25 -18.72 34.80
CA THR A 12 -11.61 -18.57 34.28
C THR A 12 -12.26 -17.21 34.61
N ALA A 13 -11.90 -16.59 35.74
CA ALA A 13 -12.43 -15.28 36.13
C ALA A 13 -11.92 -14.19 35.19
N GLU A 14 -10.65 -14.21 34.83
CA GLU A 14 -10.03 -13.28 33.88
C GLU A 14 -10.57 -13.49 32.47
N LEU A 15 -10.80 -14.75 32.06
CA LEU A 15 -11.41 -15.04 30.75
C LEU A 15 -12.84 -14.51 30.63
N ARG A 16 -13.65 -14.62 31.69
CA ARG A 16 -15.01 -14.05 31.69
C ARG A 16 -14.98 -12.52 31.53
N ARG A 17 -14.04 -11.85 32.22
CA ARG A 17 -13.84 -10.39 32.05
C ARG A 17 -13.39 -10.05 30.64
N ALA A 18 -12.45 -10.81 30.06
CA ALA A 18 -11.98 -10.61 28.70
C ALA A 18 -13.11 -10.81 27.68
N THR A 19 -13.95 -11.83 27.86
CA THR A 19 -15.13 -12.06 26.99
C THR A 19 -16.15 -10.95 27.09
N GLU A 20 -16.38 -10.37 28.28
CA GLU A 20 -17.29 -9.24 28.45
C GLU A 20 -16.73 -7.97 27.79
N LEU A 21 -15.43 -7.69 27.92
CA LEU A 21 -14.75 -6.60 27.21
C LEU A 21 -14.84 -6.79 25.69
N LEU A 22 -14.63 -8.01 25.20
CA LEU A 22 -14.77 -8.33 23.79
C LEU A 22 -16.18 -8.05 23.26
N ARG A 23 -17.22 -8.37 24.04
CA ARG A 23 -18.62 -8.04 23.68
C ARG A 23 -18.84 -6.54 23.59
N GLN A 24 -18.29 -5.75 24.53
CA GLN A 24 -18.36 -4.31 24.51
C GLN A 24 -17.63 -3.71 23.29
N TYR A 25 -16.43 -4.20 22.97
CA TYR A 25 -15.67 -3.76 21.82
C TYR A 25 -16.38 -4.11 20.50
N ARG A 26 -16.97 -5.29 20.42
CA ARG A 26 -17.80 -5.70 19.30
C ARG A 26 -19.01 -4.80 19.11
N ALA A 27 -19.71 -4.47 20.19
CA ALA A 27 -20.86 -3.55 20.13
C ALA A 27 -20.44 -2.17 19.64
N GLY A 28 -19.31 -1.64 20.12
CA GLY A 28 -18.77 -0.35 19.68
C GLY A 28 -18.33 -0.34 18.21
N LYS A 29 -17.99 -1.49 17.64
CA LYS A 29 -17.54 -1.64 16.25
C LYS A 29 -18.64 -2.05 15.27
N ALA A 30 -19.84 -2.40 15.74
CA ALA A 30 -20.92 -2.98 14.92
C ALA A 30 -21.29 -2.13 13.68
N GLY A 31 -21.22 -0.78 13.80
CA GLY A 31 -21.45 0.14 12.68
C GLY A 31 -20.41 0.00 11.58
N LEU A 32 -19.14 -0.10 11.96
CA LEU A 32 -18.02 -0.32 11.02
C LEU A 32 -18.15 -1.68 10.33
N ASP A 33 -18.44 -2.75 11.07
CA ASP A 33 -18.57 -4.10 10.52
C ASP A 33 -19.69 -4.15 9.47
N ARG A 34 -20.84 -3.53 9.75
CA ARG A 34 -21.94 -3.42 8.79
C ARG A 34 -21.52 -2.67 7.53
N ARG A 35 -20.82 -1.54 7.67
CA ARG A 35 -20.31 -0.74 6.54
C ARG A 35 -19.33 -1.55 5.68
N ILE A 36 -18.42 -2.30 6.29
CA ILE A 36 -17.46 -3.14 5.57
C ILE A 36 -18.17 -4.22 4.76
N ILE A 37 -19.19 -4.87 5.33
CA ILE A 37 -19.97 -5.91 4.64
C ILE A 37 -20.78 -5.30 3.48
N GLU A 38 -21.48 -4.19 3.70
CA GLU A 38 -22.20 -3.44 2.67
C GLU A 38 -21.30 -3.05 1.50
N ASN A 39 -20.09 -2.53 1.81
CA ASN A 39 -19.14 -2.14 0.78
C ASN A 39 -18.65 -3.32 -0.06
N GLU A 40 -18.49 -4.51 0.52
CA GLU A 40 -18.15 -5.73 -0.22
C GLU A 40 -19.28 -6.15 -1.15
N GLU A 41 -20.54 -6.00 -0.75
CA GLU A 41 -21.70 -6.29 -1.59
C GLU A 41 -21.79 -5.31 -2.76
N PHE A 42 -21.52 -4.02 -2.54
CA PHE A 42 -21.40 -3.04 -3.62
C PHE A 42 -20.30 -3.40 -4.63
N TRP A 43 -19.15 -3.82 -4.16
CA TRP A 43 -18.07 -4.32 -5.00
C TRP A 43 -18.52 -5.49 -5.89
N ARG A 44 -19.41 -6.36 -5.37
CA ARG A 44 -19.98 -7.53 -6.07
C ARG A 44 -21.16 -7.20 -6.96
N LEU A 45 -21.44 -5.92 -7.18
CA LEU A 45 -22.59 -5.46 -7.96
C LEU A 45 -23.94 -5.88 -7.38
N ARG A 46 -24.05 -6.09 -6.07
CA ARG A 46 -25.31 -6.36 -5.37
C ARG A 46 -26.01 -5.08 -4.93
N HIS A 47 -26.00 -4.04 -5.76
CA HIS A 47 -26.49 -2.70 -5.43
C HIS A 47 -27.97 -2.67 -5.08
N TRP A 48 -28.78 -3.50 -5.74
CA TRP A 48 -30.23 -3.54 -5.56
C TRP A 48 -30.68 -4.13 -4.23
N GLU A 49 -29.83 -4.80 -3.50
CA GLU A 49 -30.11 -5.26 -2.13
C GLU A 49 -30.16 -4.09 -1.15
N HIS A 50 -29.52 -2.97 -1.52
CA HIS A 50 -29.44 -1.73 -0.71
C HIS A 50 -30.26 -0.57 -1.29
N ILE A 51 -30.99 -0.79 -2.38
CA ILE A 51 -31.87 0.20 -3.00
C ILE A 51 -33.32 -0.20 -2.68
N PRO A 52 -34.11 0.69 -2.02
CA PRO A 52 -35.52 0.41 -1.77
C PRO A 52 -36.28 0.10 -3.07
N GLU A 53 -37.08 -0.93 -3.07
CA GLU A 53 -37.91 -1.29 -4.25
C GLU A 53 -38.89 -0.15 -4.53
N GLN A 54 -38.74 0.49 -5.69
CA GLN A 54 -39.65 1.50 -6.19
C GLN A 54 -40.48 0.90 -7.32
N GLY A 55 -41.72 0.46 -7.01
CA GLY A 55 -42.69 -0.02 -8.00
C GLY A 55 -42.48 -1.46 -8.46
N THR A 56 -43.27 -1.88 -9.42
CA THR A 56 -43.37 -3.26 -9.94
C THR A 56 -42.36 -3.61 -11.04
N THR A 57 -41.33 -2.81 -11.25
CA THR A 57 -40.37 -3.04 -12.34
C THR A 57 -39.43 -4.17 -11.97
N SER A 58 -39.50 -5.30 -12.65
CA SER A 58 -38.64 -6.46 -12.46
C SER A 58 -37.21 -6.28 -12.99
N LEU A 59 -36.94 -5.22 -13.76
CA LEU A 59 -35.63 -4.90 -14.31
C LEU A 59 -34.75 -4.29 -13.24
N LYS A 60 -33.57 -4.89 -13.03
CA LYS A 60 -32.56 -4.43 -12.10
C LYS A 60 -31.25 -4.24 -12.87
N THR A 61 -31.11 -3.11 -13.56
CA THR A 61 -29.87 -2.76 -14.31
C THR A 61 -28.75 -2.47 -13.34
N ARG A 62 -27.52 -2.89 -13.68
CA ARG A 62 -26.31 -2.70 -12.88
C ARG A 62 -25.22 -2.10 -13.76
N SER A 63 -24.49 -1.15 -13.23
CA SER A 63 -23.32 -0.56 -13.89
C SER A 63 -22.08 -0.65 -12.98
N ALA A 64 -20.91 -0.80 -13.58
CA ALA A 64 -19.68 -1.13 -12.87
C ALA A 64 -18.70 0.07 -12.75
N TRP A 65 -19.22 1.29 -12.61
CA TRP A 65 -18.35 2.49 -12.50
C TRP A 65 -17.46 2.45 -11.28
N LEU A 66 -18.03 2.04 -10.13
CA LEU A 66 -17.28 1.87 -8.89
C LEU A 66 -16.18 0.81 -9.01
N VAL A 67 -16.46 -0.29 -9.69
CA VAL A 67 -15.47 -1.36 -9.92
C VAL A 67 -14.29 -0.83 -10.73
N ASN A 68 -14.52 -0.03 -11.77
CA ASN A 68 -13.47 0.59 -12.56
C ASN A 68 -12.55 1.51 -11.73
N VAL A 69 -13.13 2.27 -10.80
CA VAL A 69 -12.36 3.11 -9.88
C VAL A 69 -11.41 2.26 -9.04
N ILE A 70 -11.91 1.19 -8.43
CA ILE A 70 -11.12 0.33 -7.55
C ILE A 70 -10.02 -0.38 -8.32
N LEU A 71 -10.31 -0.90 -9.52
CA LEU A 71 -9.32 -1.55 -10.40
C LEU A 71 -8.16 -0.60 -10.75
N SER A 72 -8.47 0.64 -11.15
CA SER A 72 -7.46 1.64 -11.47
C SER A 72 -6.57 1.98 -10.27
N LYS A 73 -7.18 2.22 -9.09
CA LYS A 73 -6.43 2.53 -7.87
C LYS A 73 -5.60 1.36 -7.36
N HIS A 74 -6.07 0.14 -7.53
CA HIS A 74 -5.29 -1.04 -7.22
C HIS A 74 -4.07 -1.18 -8.14
N ALA A 75 -4.21 -0.93 -9.44
CA ALA A 75 -3.09 -0.94 -10.38
C ALA A 75 -2.02 0.10 -9.99
N ASP A 76 -2.43 1.35 -9.66
CA ASP A 76 -1.51 2.38 -9.16
C ASP A 76 -0.71 1.89 -7.94
N ALA A 77 -1.37 1.16 -7.03
CA ALA A 77 -0.75 0.65 -5.82
C ALA A 77 0.24 -0.50 -6.09
N MET A 78 -0.04 -1.34 -7.10
CA MET A 78 0.87 -2.43 -7.50
C MET A 78 2.12 -1.90 -8.18
N ASP A 79 2.01 -0.81 -8.94
CA ASP A 79 3.18 -0.12 -9.51
C ASP A 79 4.08 0.51 -8.44
N ALA A 80 3.53 0.76 -7.25
CA ALA A 80 4.22 1.36 -6.11
C ALA A 80 4.53 0.35 -4.99
N TYR A 81 4.83 -0.91 -5.32
CA TYR A 81 5.23 -1.92 -4.33
C TYR A 81 6.45 -1.46 -3.53
N PRO A 82 6.43 -1.54 -2.17
CA PRO A 82 7.45 -0.96 -1.31
C PRO A 82 8.72 -1.81 -1.25
N GLU A 83 9.87 -1.15 -1.29
CA GLU A 83 11.18 -1.72 -1.01
C GLU A 83 11.78 -1.01 0.22
N PRO A 84 12.10 -1.75 1.30
CA PRO A 84 12.68 -1.15 2.50
C PRO A 84 14.19 -1.00 2.37
N ALA A 85 14.72 0.12 2.84
CA ALA A 85 16.15 0.34 3.07
C ALA A 85 16.37 0.84 4.49
N CYS A 86 17.32 0.24 5.20
CA CYS A 86 17.73 0.67 6.54
C CYS A 86 18.84 1.71 6.42
N LEU A 87 18.66 2.85 7.08
CA LEU A 87 19.66 3.91 7.17
C LEU A 87 20.23 3.97 8.59
N PRO A 88 21.56 4.01 8.74
CA PRO A 88 22.19 4.13 10.03
C PRO A 88 22.01 5.53 10.60
N ARG A 89 21.83 5.65 11.92
CA ARG A 89 21.87 6.95 12.63
C ARG A 89 23.27 7.29 13.15
N ALA A 90 24.10 6.29 13.38
CA ALA A 90 25.48 6.46 13.79
C ALA A 90 26.42 5.73 12.81
N ALA A 91 27.67 6.15 12.74
CA ALA A 91 28.66 5.52 11.86
C ALA A 91 28.90 4.04 12.20
N ASP A 92 28.80 3.68 13.47
CA ASP A 92 29.02 2.31 13.96
C ASP A 92 27.88 1.36 13.52
N ASP A 93 26.72 1.91 13.12
CA ASP A 93 25.54 1.16 12.72
C ASP A 93 25.48 0.88 11.21
N GLU A 94 26.43 1.39 10.42
CA GLU A 94 26.43 1.31 8.96
C GLU A 94 26.45 -0.14 8.46
N ALA A 95 27.26 -1.00 9.07
CA ALA A 95 27.39 -2.40 8.70
C ALA A 95 26.09 -3.17 8.96
N GLU A 96 25.44 -2.92 10.10
CA GLU A 96 24.17 -3.56 10.45
C GLU A 96 23.02 -3.06 9.56
N ALA A 97 22.95 -1.77 9.28
CA ALA A 97 21.97 -1.18 8.38
C ALA A 97 22.08 -1.74 6.95
N GLU A 98 23.31 -1.86 6.41
CA GLU A 98 23.54 -2.45 5.09
C GLU A 98 23.14 -3.92 5.05
N LEU A 99 23.45 -4.68 6.11
CA LEU A 99 23.09 -6.09 6.22
C LEU A 99 21.57 -6.28 6.27
N LEU A 100 20.88 -5.53 7.14
CA LEU A 100 19.41 -5.61 7.26
C LEU A 100 18.73 -5.18 5.95
N SER A 101 19.24 -4.19 5.24
CA SER A 101 18.73 -3.79 3.91
C SER A 101 18.82 -4.91 2.88
N LYS A 102 19.74 -5.87 3.04
CA LYS A 102 19.85 -7.05 2.18
C LYS A 102 18.98 -8.22 2.66
N VAL A 103 18.76 -8.35 3.97
CA VAL A 103 18.00 -9.45 4.59
C VAL A 103 16.48 -9.22 4.49
N LEU A 104 16.02 -7.99 4.70
CA LEU A 104 14.59 -7.66 4.71
C LEU A 104 13.85 -8.03 3.43
N PRO A 105 14.35 -7.72 2.21
CA PRO A 105 13.67 -8.14 0.98
C PRO A 105 13.50 -9.65 0.87
N VAL A 106 14.48 -10.44 1.36
CA VAL A 106 14.40 -11.91 1.36
C VAL A 106 13.31 -12.40 2.29
N ILE A 107 13.17 -11.80 3.50
CA ILE A 107 12.12 -12.16 4.45
C ILE A 107 10.74 -11.80 3.89
N LEU A 108 10.61 -10.65 3.22
CA LEU A 108 9.36 -10.24 2.56
C LEU A 108 8.99 -11.22 1.44
N ASP A 109 9.95 -11.63 0.62
CA ASP A 109 9.76 -12.60 -0.47
C ASP A 109 9.34 -13.98 0.09
N GLN A 110 9.99 -14.46 1.15
CA GLN A 110 9.63 -15.72 1.83
C GLN A 110 8.23 -15.71 2.43
N ASN A 111 7.69 -14.53 2.75
CA ASN A 111 6.33 -14.33 3.26
C ASN A 111 5.30 -14.05 2.15
N ASP A 112 5.68 -14.11 0.86
CA ASP A 112 4.80 -13.74 -0.25
C ASP A 112 4.14 -12.36 -0.02
N PHE A 113 4.98 -11.40 0.41
CA PHE A 113 4.49 -10.09 0.83
C PHE A 113 3.86 -9.30 -0.33
N GLU A 114 4.27 -9.55 -1.58
CA GLU A 114 3.64 -8.92 -2.75
C GLU A 114 2.15 -9.29 -2.83
N LYS A 115 1.80 -10.54 -2.54
CA LYS A 115 0.40 -10.99 -2.45
C LYS A 115 -0.32 -10.35 -1.27
N THR A 116 0.31 -10.36 -0.10
CA THR A 116 -0.25 -9.73 1.12
C THR A 116 -0.50 -8.23 0.90
N TRP A 117 0.41 -7.53 0.21
CA TRP A 117 0.26 -6.14 -0.20
C TRP A 117 -0.94 -5.95 -1.13
N SER A 118 -1.05 -6.76 -2.18
CA SER A 118 -2.17 -6.74 -3.11
C SER A 118 -3.51 -6.96 -2.40
N ASP A 119 -3.60 -8.01 -1.58
CA ASP A 119 -4.82 -8.38 -0.85
C ASP A 119 -5.25 -7.29 0.14
N ASN A 120 -4.29 -6.65 0.82
CA ASN A 120 -4.55 -5.53 1.71
C ASN A 120 -5.01 -4.29 0.95
N TRP A 121 -4.46 -4.00 -0.23
CA TRP A 121 -4.94 -2.90 -1.06
C TRP A 121 -6.37 -3.13 -1.56
N TRP A 122 -6.72 -4.34 -2.00
CA TRP A 122 -8.13 -4.66 -2.32
C TRP A 122 -9.06 -4.38 -1.14
N LYS A 123 -8.66 -4.79 0.06
CA LYS A 123 -9.44 -4.55 1.27
C LYS A 123 -9.53 -3.07 1.62
N LYS A 124 -8.40 -2.38 1.62
CA LYS A 124 -8.28 -0.96 1.94
C LYS A 124 -9.12 -0.07 1.04
N LEU A 125 -9.10 -0.30 -0.27
CA LEU A 125 -9.87 0.47 -1.25
C LEU A 125 -11.38 0.33 -1.03
N LYS A 126 -11.84 -0.86 -0.62
CA LYS A 126 -13.26 -1.15 -0.38
C LYS A 126 -13.72 -0.74 1.01
N ALA A 127 -13.00 -1.17 2.04
CA ALA A 127 -13.39 -1.05 3.44
C ALA A 127 -12.81 0.18 4.15
N GLY A 128 -11.85 0.88 3.52
CA GLY A 128 -11.15 2.03 4.11
C GLY A 128 -10.00 1.66 5.04
N VAL A 129 -9.89 0.41 5.44
CA VAL A 129 -8.83 -0.09 6.32
C VAL A 129 -8.41 -1.49 5.92
N ALA A 130 -7.10 -1.75 5.96
CA ALA A 130 -6.50 -3.06 5.94
C ALA A 130 -5.58 -3.22 7.15
N VAL A 131 -5.36 -4.44 7.60
CA VAL A 131 -4.51 -4.72 8.77
C VAL A 131 -3.45 -5.74 8.41
N TYR A 132 -2.21 -5.41 8.72
CA TYR A 132 -1.07 -6.33 8.67
C TYR A 132 -0.85 -6.92 10.06
N GLY A 133 -0.74 -8.25 10.13
CA GLY A 133 -0.27 -8.98 11.29
C GLY A 133 1.20 -9.36 11.12
N VAL A 134 2.03 -9.17 12.15
CA VAL A 134 3.45 -9.53 12.14
C VAL A 134 3.74 -10.40 13.35
N PHE A 135 3.93 -11.67 13.13
CA PHE A 135 4.03 -12.66 14.19
C PHE A 135 5.34 -13.45 14.12
N TRP A 136 5.69 -14.10 15.20
CA TRP A 136 6.69 -15.16 15.24
C TRP A 136 6.01 -16.52 15.16
N ASP A 137 6.24 -17.24 14.06
CA ASP A 137 5.70 -18.59 13.87
C ASP A 137 6.80 -19.64 14.10
N ARG A 138 6.64 -20.42 15.16
CA ARG A 138 7.59 -21.46 15.57
C ARG A 138 7.60 -22.67 14.64
N SER A 139 6.55 -22.90 13.86
CA SER A 139 6.43 -24.06 12.98
C SER A 139 7.22 -23.89 11.68
N ARG A 140 7.48 -22.65 11.30
CA ARG A 140 8.19 -22.33 10.05
C ARG A 140 9.65 -22.77 10.08
N ASN A 141 10.26 -22.88 8.90
CA ASN A 141 11.67 -23.19 8.70
C ASN A 141 12.13 -24.47 9.41
N GLY A 142 11.31 -25.55 9.35
CA GLY A 142 11.61 -26.83 9.95
C GLY A 142 11.67 -26.82 11.47
N GLY A 143 10.84 -25.99 12.11
CA GLY A 143 10.75 -25.88 13.58
C GLY A 143 11.73 -24.90 14.21
N ARG A 144 12.56 -24.20 13.40
CA ARG A 144 13.43 -23.12 13.90
C ARG A 144 12.67 -21.82 14.15
N GLY A 145 11.44 -21.74 13.65
CA GLY A 145 10.63 -20.54 13.66
C GLY A 145 11.07 -19.50 12.61
N ASP A 146 10.14 -18.67 12.20
CA ASP A 146 10.42 -17.52 11.33
C ASP A 146 9.37 -16.41 11.50
N VAL A 147 9.66 -15.24 10.97
CA VAL A 147 8.71 -14.13 10.93
C VAL A 147 7.57 -14.47 9.97
N ALA A 148 6.33 -14.31 10.42
CA ALA A 148 5.12 -14.42 9.63
C ALA A 148 4.50 -13.03 9.43
N ILE A 149 4.27 -12.64 8.17
CA ILE A 149 3.56 -11.41 7.82
C ILE A 149 2.29 -11.81 7.11
N GLU A 150 1.15 -11.48 7.71
CA GLU A 150 -0.14 -11.98 7.26
C GLU A 150 -1.15 -10.83 7.12
N ARG A 151 -2.15 -11.07 6.27
CA ARG A 151 -3.32 -10.20 6.22
C ARG A 151 -4.27 -10.59 7.35
N VAL A 152 -4.66 -9.61 8.15
CA VAL A 152 -5.67 -9.77 9.18
C VAL A 152 -6.99 -9.14 8.72
N ASP A 153 -8.10 -9.89 8.81
CA ASP A 153 -9.39 -9.31 8.46
C ASP A 153 -9.84 -8.33 9.56
N PRO A 154 -10.10 -7.05 9.21
CA PRO A 154 -10.62 -6.09 10.17
C PRO A 154 -11.90 -6.53 10.87
N LEU A 155 -12.73 -7.41 10.29
CA LEU A 155 -13.94 -7.95 10.93
C LEU A 155 -13.63 -8.81 12.16
N ASN A 156 -12.46 -9.44 12.17
CA ASN A 156 -12.03 -10.35 13.24
C ASN A 156 -11.19 -9.66 14.31
N LEU A 157 -10.85 -8.38 14.14
CA LEU A 157 -10.02 -7.61 15.06
C LEU A 157 -10.88 -6.62 15.85
N TYR A 158 -10.77 -6.64 17.18
CA TYR A 158 -11.57 -5.82 18.08
C TYR A 158 -10.66 -4.99 18.99
N TRP A 159 -10.91 -3.70 19.05
CA TRP A 159 -10.14 -2.71 19.80
C TRP A 159 -11.04 -1.83 20.68
N GLU A 160 -10.43 -1.10 21.59
CA GLU A 160 -11.14 -0.18 22.49
C GLU A 160 -11.85 0.93 21.70
N PRO A 161 -13.16 1.18 21.92
CA PRO A 161 -13.87 2.26 21.24
C PRO A 161 -13.29 3.64 21.56
N GLY A 162 -13.30 4.54 20.57
CA GLY A 162 -12.87 5.93 20.74
C GLY A 162 -11.36 6.17 20.61
N ILE A 163 -10.57 5.18 20.22
CA ILE A 163 -9.14 5.36 19.93
C ILE A 163 -8.91 5.60 18.43
N THR A 164 -7.83 6.28 18.10
CA THR A 164 -7.40 6.55 16.70
C THR A 164 -6.21 5.72 16.24
N ASP A 165 -5.57 4.99 17.16
CA ASP A 165 -4.40 4.16 16.88
C ASP A 165 -4.53 2.84 17.67
N LEU A 166 -4.41 1.71 16.96
CA LEU A 166 -4.46 0.37 17.56
C LEU A 166 -3.45 0.20 18.70
N GLN A 167 -2.28 0.85 18.59
CA GLN A 167 -1.22 0.76 19.60
C GLN A 167 -1.61 1.42 20.93
N LYS A 168 -2.60 2.31 20.94
CA LYS A 168 -3.13 2.99 22.14
C LYS A 168 -4.22 2.21 22.85
N SER A 169 -4.74 1.14 22.24
CA SER A 169 -5.74 0.27 22.88
C SER A 169 -5.17 -0.37 24.15
N ARG A 170 -5.98 -0.49 25.19
CA ARG A 170 -5.60 -1.21 26.40
C ARG A 170 -5.64 -2.73 26.19
N ASN A 171 -6.66 -3.17 25.48
CA ASN A 171 -6.83 -4.57 25.08
C ASN A 171 -7.09 -4.61 23.58
N LEU A 172 -6.68 -5.70 22.97
CA LEU A 172 -6.93 -5.98 21.57
C LEU A 172 -7.25 -7.46 21.43
N PHE A 173 -8.31 -7.78 20.70
CA PHE A 173 -8.73 -9.16 20.49
C PHE A 173 -8.74 -9.47 19.01
N HIS A 174 -8.18 -10.63 18.69
CA HIS A 174 -8.33 -11.24 17.37
C HIS A 174 -9.13 -12.52 17.54
N VAL A 175 -10.18 -12.71 16.75
CA VAL A 175 -11.07 -13.86 16.87
C VAL A 175 -11.12 -14.59 15.55
N GLU A 176 -10.77 -15.86 15.57
CA GLU A 176 -10.76 -16.73 14.40
C GLU A 176 -11.68 -17.93 14.63
N LEU A 177 -12.43 -18.32 13.61
CA LEU A 177 -13.23 -19.54 13.64
C LEU A 177 -12.38 -20.70 13.14
N THR A 178 -12.04 -21.59 14.04
CA THR A 178 -11.23 -22.78 13.75
C THR A 178 -12.07 -24.04 13.88
N ASP A 179 -11.80 -25.01 13.04
CA ASP A 179 -12.44 -26.30 13.03
C ASP A 179 -12.19 -27.07 14.34
N ASN A 180 -13.24 -27.70 14.87
CA ASN A 180 -13.17 -28.39 16.16
C ASN A 180 -12.23 -29.61 16.14
N GLU A 181 -12.15 -30.33 15.01
CA GLU A 181 -11.23 -31.46 14.87
C GLU A 181 -9.78 -31.00 14.97
N THR A 182 -9.43 -29.95 14.23
CA THR A 182 -8.10 -29.33 14.28
C THR A 182 -7.74 -28.82 15.67
N LEU A 183 -8.73 -28.24 16.39
CA LEU A 183 -8.51 -27.77 17.76
C LEU A 183 -8.25 -28.95 18.74
N ILE A 184 -8.97 -30.06 18.59
CA ILE A 184 -8.80 -31.23 19.44
C ILE A 184 -7.47 -31.92 19.14
N GLU A 185 -7.02 -31.96 17.88
CA GLU A 185 -5.70 -32.51 17.52
C GLU A 185 -4.57 -31.70 18.17
N GLN A 186 -4.66 -30.36 18.16
CA GLN A 186 -3.65 -29.51 18.78
C GLN A 186 -3.74 -29.46 20.30
N TRP A 187 -4.96 -29.48 20.85
CA TRP A 187 -5.26 -29.39 22.28
C TRP A 187 -6.29 -30.44 22.69
N PRO A 188 -5.86 -31.69 23.01
CA PRO A 188 -6.76 -32.77 23.37
C PRO A 188 -7.64 -32.48 24.59
N GLU A 189 -7.24 -31.54 25.45
CA GLU A 189 -7.99 -31.09 26.63
C GLU A 189 -9.30 -30.35 26.30
N LEU A 190 -9.49 -29.93 25.04
CA LEU A 190 -10.71 -29.31 24.53
C LEU A 190 -11.81 -30.34 24.20
N ALA A 191 -11.49 -31.63 24.16
CA ALA A 191 -12.45 -32.67 23.86
C ALA A 191 -13.65 -32.60 24.82
N GLY A 192 -14.86 -32.49 24.27
CA GLY A 192 -16.10 -32.34 25.05
C GLY A 192 -16.38 -30.96 25.66
N LYS A 193 -15.51 -29.98 25.42
CA LYS A 193 -15.69 -28.57 25.87
C LYS A 193 -16.03 -27.61 24.73
N LEU A 194 -15.92 -28.09 23.50
CA LEU A 194 -16.23 -27.31 22.28
C LEU A 194 -17.74 -27.32 21.98
N GLY A 195 -18.25 -26.28 21.35
CA GLY A 195 -19.63 -26.26 20.88
C GLY A 195 -20.65 -25.51 21.76
N GLY A 196 -20.25 -24.66 22.68
CA GLY A 196 -21.17 -23.87 23.53
C GLY A 196 -20.95 -22.35 23.46
N GLY A 197 -20.08 -21.88 22.58
CA GLY A 197 -19.68 -20.48 22.55
C GLY A 197 -20.77 -19.56 22.00
N SER A 198 -21.25 -18.61 22.81
CA SER A 198 -22.20 -17.58 22.42
C SER A 198 -21.61 -16.49 21.52
N PHE A 199 -20.33 -16.59 21.16
CA PHE A 199 -19.64 -15.60 20.33
C PHE A 199 -19.57 -16.06 18.87
N THR A 200 -20.21 -15.32 17.98
CA THR A 200 -20.09 -15.49 16.54
C THR A 200 -19.27 -14.35 15.98
N ALA A 201 -18.15 -14.62 15.31
CA ALA A 201 -17.37 -13.59 14.63
C ALA A 201 -18.16 -13.02 13.46
N SER A 202 -18.00 -11.70 13.21
CA SER A 202 -18.55 -11.07 12.02
C SER A 202 -17.88 -11.64 10.78
N ARG A 203 -18.63 -11.90 9.73
CA ARG A 203 -18.11 -12.45 8.48
C ARG A 203 -18.91 -11.98 7.28
N TYR A 204 -18.32 -12.12 6.11
CA TYR A 204 -19.02 -11.87 4.86
C TYR A 204 -20.02 -13.00 4.59
N LEU A 205 -21.23 -12.60 4.20
CA LEU A 205 -22.27 -13.54 3.76
C LEU A 205 -22.00 -13.87 2.29
N TYR A 206 -21.26 -14.95 2.05
CA TYR A 206 -20.98 -15.41 0.68
C TYR A 206 -21.98 -16.42 0.18
N ASP A 207 -22.35 -17.33 1.06
CA ASP A 207 -23.32 -18.36 0.84
C ASP A 207 -24.23 -18.46 2.06
N GLU A 208 -25.52 -18.55 1.87
CA GLU A 208 -26.52 -18.68 2.92
C GLU A 208 -26.37 -20.00 3.72
N ALA A 209 -25.59 -20.94 3.17
CA ALA A 209 -25.47 -22.31 3.66
C ALA A 209 -24.12 -22.68 4.31
N VAL A 210 -23.26 -21.70 4.69
CA VAL A 210 -22.03 -22.06 5.39
C VAL A 210 -22.34 -22.56 6.79
N ASP A 211 -22.31 -23.88 6.98
CA ASP A 211 -22.42 -24.50 8.28
C ASP A 211 -21.15 -24.19 9.12
N THR A 212 -21.36 -23.64 10.31
CA THR A 212 -20.31 -23.32 11.25
C THR A 212 -20.49 -24.07 12.57
N THR A 213 -21.34 -25.09 12.58
CA THR A 213 -21.68 -25.87 13.76
C THR A 213 -20.44 -26.58 14.33
N ASP A 214 -19.54 -27.03 13.43
CA ASP A 214 -18.31 -27.72 13.79
C ASP A 214 -17.11 -26.78 13.99
N LYS A 215 -17.35 -25.47 14.12
CA LYS A 215 -16.29 -24.47 14.36
C LYS A 215 -16.47 -23.78 15.69
N SER A 216 -15.35 -23.56 16.35
CA SER A 216 -15.29 -22.79 17.60
C SER A 216 -14.47 -21.52 17.44
N PRO A 217 -14.89 -20.41 18.08
CA PRO A 217 -14.12 -19.18 18.07
C PRO A 217 -12.90 -19.32 18.98
N VAL A 218 -11.72 -19.20 18.39
CA VAL A 218 -10.45 -19.06 19.09
C VAL A 218 -10.22 -17.57 19.32
N ILE A 219 -9.97 -17.18 20.54
CA ILE A 219 -9.78 -15.79 20.93
C ILE A 219 -8.34 -15.58 21.34
N ASP A 220 -7.67 -14.70 20.61
CA ASP A 220 -6.33 -14.19 20.89
C ASP A 220 -6.48 -12.83 21.56
N TRP A 221 -6.21 -12.76 22.84
CA TRP A 221 -6.31 -11.56 23.66
C TRP A 221 -4.93 -10.99 23.95
N TYR A 222 -4.68 -9.78 23.47
CA TYR A 222 -3.48 -9.00 23.70
C TYR A 222 -3.80 -7.83 24.63
N TYR A 223 -2.95 -7.59 25.63
CA TYR A 223 -3.10 -6.46 26.53
C TYR A 223 -1.76 -5.94 27.03
N LYS A 224 -1.72 -4.66 27.38
CA LYS A 224 -0.51 -3.99 27.86
C LYS A 224 -0.56 -3.73 29.34
N LYS A 225 0.51 -4.12 30.06
CA LYS A 225 0.75 -3.77 31.46
C LYS A 225 1.96 -2.85 31.56
N ARG A 226 1.89 -1.84 32.43
CA ARG A 226 3.04 -0.99 32.74
C ARG A 226 3.73 -1.50 33.98
N VAL A 227 5.00 -1.89 33.85
CA VAL A 227 5.85 -2.34 34.94
C VAL A 227 7.16 -1.56 34.87
N GLY A 228 7.50 -0.84 35.94
CA GLY A 228 8.75 -0.06 36.00
C GLY A 228 8.91 0.99 34.91
N GLY A 229 7.80 1.58 34.42
CA GLY A 229 7.81 2.59 33.33
C GLY A 229 7.83 2.02 31.93
N ARG A 230 8.02 0.71 31.76
CA ARG A 230 7.98 0.00 30.47
C ARG A 230 6.60 -0.58 30.22
N SER A 231 6.17 -0.57 28.95
CA SER A 231 4.96 -1.25 28.50
C SER A 231 5.32 -2.69 28.12
N ILE A 232 4.73 -3.66 28.81
CA ILE A 232 4.91 -5.09 28.55
C ILE A 232 3.65 -5.58 27.85
N LEU A 233 3.83 -6.27 26.71
CA LEU A 233 2.75 -6.89 25.96
C LEU A 233 2.52 -8.32 26.45
N HIS A 234 1.34 -8.58 27.01
CA HIS A 234 0.89 -9.92 27.37
C HIS A 234 -0.06 -10.47 26.30
N TYR A 235 -0.12 -11.79 26.24
CA TYR A 235 -0.92 -12.54 25.29
C TYR A 235 -1.57 -13.74 25.96
N VAL A 236 -2.85 -13.94 25.65
CA VAL A 236 -3.63 -15.09 26.09
C VAL A 236 -4.40 -15.66 24.91
N LYS A 237 -4.27 -16.95 24.66
CA LYS A 237 -5.07 -17.69 23.70
C LYS A 237 -6.04 -18.59 24.45
N PHE A 238 -7.33 -18.51 24.11
CA PHE A 238 -8.35 -19.29 24.80
C PHE A 238 -9.54 -19.63 23.89
N VAL A 239 -10.26 -20.68 24.28
CA VAL A 239 -11.52 -21.10 23.66
C VAL A 239 -12.56 -21.27 24.77
N GLY A 240 -13.66 -20.52 24.70
CA GLY A 240 -14.66 -20.52 25.75
C GLY A 240 -14.09 -20.10 27.11
N GLU A 241 -14.08 -21.02 28.07
CA GLU A 241 -13.49 -20.81 29.40
C GLU A 241 -12.14 -21.56 29.62
N THR A 242 -11.57 -22.12 28.56
CA THR A 242 -10.31 -22.88 28.61
C THR A 242 -9.15 -22.05 28.09
N VAL A 243 -8.12 -21.83 28.93
CA VAL A 243 -6.86 -21.20 28.55
C VAL A 243 -6.02 -22.19 27.76
N LEU A 244 -5.65 -21.88 26.54
CA LEU A 244 -4.71 -22.68 25.73
C LEU A 244 -3.27 -22.26 25.98
N PHE A 245 -3.06 -20.95 26.07
CA PHE A 245 -1.75 -20.38 26.36
C PHE A 245 -1.93 -19.01 27.03
N ALA A 246 -1.07 -18.70 28.00
CA ALA A 246 -1.04 -17.38 28.62
C ALA A 246 0.39 -17.01 29.02
N THR A 247 0.91 -15.88 28.54
CA THR A 247 2.26 -15.42 28.87
C THR A 247 2.47 -15.20 30.36
N GLU A 248 1.46 -14.76 31.10
CA GLU A 248 1.55 -14.57 32.57
C GLU A 248 1.60 -15.88 33.36
N ASN A 249 1.10 -16.98 32.79
CA ASN A 249 1.16 -18.29 33.42
C ASN A 249 2.54 -18.96 33.24
N GLU A 250 3.35 -18.45 32.29
CA GLU A 250 4.71 -18.96 32.02
C GLU A 250 5.72 -18.32 32.98
N THR A 251 5.79 -18.83 34.20
CA THR A 251 6.67 -18.33 35.28
C THR A 251 8.08 -18.89 35.23
N GLN A 252 8.32 -19.94 34.42
CA GLN A 252 9.63 -20.54 34.24
C GLN A 252 10.35 -19.97 33.03
N ALA A 253 11.64 -19.68 33.16
CA ALA A 253 12.45 -19.24 32.04
C ALA A 253 12.76 -20.42 31.11
N ALA A 254 12.51 -20.27 29.81
CA ALA A 254 12.79 -21.28 28.79
C ALA A 254 14.29 -21.62 28.67
N LEU A 255 15.17 -20.66 28.98
CA LEU A 255 16.63 -20.80 28.96
C LEU A 255 17.23 -20.30 30.27
N ARG A 256 18.31 -20.95 30.70
CA ARG A 256 19.04 -20.60 31.94
C ARG A 256 19.58 -19.15 31.81
N GLY A 257 19.09 -18.24 32.65
CA GLY A 257 19.48 -16.83 32.66
C GLY A 257 18.55 -15.90 31.86
N ALA A 258 17.56 -16.43 31.15
CA ALA A 258 16.52 -15.62 30.52
C ALA A 258 15.43 -15.23 31.54
N ARG A 259 14.76 -14.10 31.31
CA ARG A 259 13.59 -13.73 32.12
C ARG A 259 12.37 -14.57 31.68
N PRO A 260 11.51 -15.01 32.62
CA PRO A 260 10.29 -15.72 32.26
C PRO A 260 9.34 -14.84 31.45
N LEU A 261 8.49 -15.46 30.63
CA LEU A 261 7.51 -14.73 29.80
C LEU A 261 6.53 -13.91 30.66
N ALA A 262 6.24 -14.34 31.88
CA ALA A 262 5.42 -13.58 32.83
C ALA A 262 6.01 -12.19 33.15
N GLU A 263 7.33 -12.02 33.11
CA GLU A 263 8.01 -10.75 33.36
C GLU A 263 8.39 -9.99 32.07
N ARG A 264 8.68 -10.72 30.99
CA ARG A 264 9.14 -10.17 29.71
C ARG A 264 7.99 -9.78 28.80
N GLY A 265 6.88 -10.55 28.84
CA GLY A 265 5.80 -10.48 27.88
C GLY A 265 6.05 -11.30 26.62
N LEU A 266 5.16 -11.16 25.62
CA LEU A 266 5.24 -11.89 24.36
C LEU A 266 6.38 -11.40 23.48
N TYR A 267 6.44 -10.08 23.28
CA TYR A 267 7.43 -9.40 22.43
C TYR A 267 8.14 -8.27 23.18
N ASP A 268 9.47 -8.19 23.04
CA ASP A 268 10.31 -7.22 23.73
C ASP A 268 10.02 -5.77 23.32
N HIS A 269 9.55 -5.56 22.11
CA HIS A 269 9.19 -4.23 21.61
C HIS A 269 7.91 -3.66 22.27
N GLY A 270 7.11 -4.48 22.97
CA GLY A 270 5.92 -4.05 23.74
C GLY A 270 4.78 -3.45 22.90
N GLN A 271 4.79 -3.62 21.59
CA GLN A 271 3.74 -3.19 20.67
C GLN A 271 2.83 -4.35 20.27
N TYR A 272 1.59 -4.05 19.93
CA TYR A 272 0.71 -5.04 19.31
C TYR A 272 1.24 -5.44 17.93
N PRO A 273 1.15 -6.72 17.56
CA PRO A 273 1.62 -7.20 16.26
C PRO A 273 0.65 -6.87 15.10
N PHE A 274 -0.17 -5.83 15.24
CA PHE A 274 -1.18 -5.43 14.28
C PHE A 274 -0.96 -3.97 13.86
N PHE A 275 -0.92 -3.74 12.54
CA PHE A 275 -0.69 -2.43 11.96
C PHE A 275 -1.81 -2.11 10.98
N ALA A 276 -2.57 -1.05 11.26
CA ALA A 276 -3.68 -0.59 10.43
C ALA A 276 -3.17 0.33 9.32
N ASP A 277 -3.47 0.00 8.09
CA ASP A 277 -3.27 0.84 6.91
C ASP A 277 -4.60 1.44 6.49
N VAL A 278 -4.76 2.75 6.67
CA VAL A 278 -6.01 3.48 6.49
C VAL A 278 -5.97 4.28 5.20
N LEU A 279 -7.06 4.25 4.43
CA LEU A 279 -7.17 5.00 3.18
C LEU A 279 -7.49 6.48 3.45
N PHE A 280 -8.65 6.75 4.00
CA PHE A 280 -9.09 8.06 4.43
C PHE A 280 -9.37 8.01 5.93
N PRO A 281 -8.65 8.79 6.74
CA PRO A 281 -8.79 8.73 8.20
C PRO A 281 -10.16 9.26 8.64
N GLU A 282 -10.69 8.66 9.72
CA GLU A 282 -11.93 9.04 10.37
C GLU A 282 -11.64 9.29 11.86
N GLU A 283 -12.16 10.37 12.43
CA GLU A 283 -11.96 10.71 13.82
C GLU A 283 -12.61 9.70 14.77
N GLY A 284 -11.92 9.39 15.87
CA GLY A 284 -12.44 8.50 16.91
C GLY A 284 -12.37 7.01 16.60
N THR A 285 -11.73 6.61 15.49
CA THR A 285 -11.52 5.21 15.13
C THR A 285 -10.14 5.01 14.47
N PRO A 286 -9.47 3.88 14.68
CA PRO A 286 -8.26 3.51 13.92
C PRO A 286 -8.59 2.98 12.51
N ALA A 287 -9.85 2.90 12.14
CA ALA A 287 -10.32 2.58 10.81
C ALA A 287 -10.74 3.86 10.09
N GLY A 288 -10.72 3.84 8.78
CA GLY A 288 -11.17 4.95 7.94
C GLY A 288 -12.32 4.53 7.04
N PHE A 289 -12.52 5.28 5.96
CA PHE A 289 -13.49 4.96 4.92
C PHE A 289 -12.79 4.78 3.56
N GLY A 290 -13.45 4.06 2.66
CA GLY A 290 -12.92 3.67 1.35
C GLY A 290 -13.55 4.42 0.18
N TYR A 291 -13.11 4.10 -1.03
CA TYR A 291 -13.72 4.65 -2.25
C TYR A 291 -15.19 4.22 -2.42
N VAL A 292 -15.55 3.01 -1.94
CA VAL A 292 -16.95 2.57 -1.97
C VAL A 292 -17.82 3.51 -1.15
N ASP A 293 -17.37 3.91 0.04
CA ASP A 293 -18.14 4.82 0.90
C ASP A 293 -18.40 6.17 0.24
N ILE A 294 -17.43 6.67 -0.53
CA ILE A 294 -17.53 7.97 -1.22
C ILE A 294 -18.42 7.88 -2.47
N CYS A 295 -18.30 6.78 -3.23
CA CYS A 295 -18.89 6.68 -4.56
C CYS A 295 -20.24 5.93 -4.58
N LYS A 296 -20.60 5.21 -3.50
CA LYS A 296 -21.80 4.33 -3.50
C LYS A 296 -23.12 5.06 -3.75
N ASP A 297 -23.25 6.29 -3.27
CA ASP A 297 -24.50 7.05 -3.48
C ASP A 297 -24.64 7.52 -4.93
N ALA A 298 -23.56 7.97 -5.55
CA ALA A 298 -23.56 8.29 -6.97
C ALA A 298 -23.81 7.04 -7.82
N GLN A 299 -23.22 5.90 -7.46
CA GLN A 299 -23.46 4.60 -8.12
C GLN A 299 -24.92 4.15 -8.01
N ARG A 300 -25.56 4.29 -6.84
CA ARG A 300 -27.00 4.01 -6.65
C ARG A 300 -27.87 4.86 -7.58
N GLN A 301 -27.55 6.16 -7.67
CA GLN A 301 -28.29 7.07 -8.53
C GLN A 301 -28.13 6.73 -10.02
N ILE A 302 -26.93 6.33 -10.46
CA ILE A 302 -26.68 5.87 -11.81
C ILE A 302 -27.53 4.64 -12.12
N ASP A 303 -27.56 3.66 -11.23
CA ASP A 303 -28.32 2.42 -11.44
C ASP A 303 -29.84 2.70 -11.47
N LEU A 304 -30.36 3.58 -10.60
CA LEU A 304 -31.75 4.01 -10.63
C LEU A 304 -32.11 4.73 -11.94
N MET A 305 -31.25 5.64 -12.42
CA MET A 305 -31.47 6.34 -13.68
C MET A 305 -31.42 5.40 -14.88
N ASN A 306 -30.43 4.51 -14.93
CA ASN A 306 -30.33 3.49 -15.97
C ASN A 306 -31.58 2.59 -15.97
N ASN A 307 -32.04 2.16 -14.80
CA ASN A 307 -33.23 1.35 -14.67
C ASN A 307 -34.47 2.08 -15.19
N ALA A 308 -34.63 3.37 -14.86
CA ALA A 308 -35.76 4.18 -15.35
C ALA A 308 -35.71 4.37 -16.88
N ILE A 309 -34.53 4.59 -17.46
CA ILE A 309 -34.31 4.74 -18.90
C ILE A 309 -34.69 3.42 -19.61
N VAL A 310 -34.15 2.29 -19.15
CA VAL A 310 -34.43 0.97 -19.77
C VAL A 310 -35.88 0.61 -19.61
N ALA A 311 -36.51 0.83 -18.44
CA ALA A 311 -37.93 0.59 -18.22
C ALA A 311 -38.82 1.40 -19.16
N ASN A 312 -38.49 2.68 -19.38
CA ASN A 312 -39.22 3.53 -20.32
C ASN A 312 -39.05 3.03 -21.77
N CYS A 313 -37.83 2.65 -22.17
CA CYS A 313 -37.57 2.08 -23.51
C CYS A 313 -38.36 0.79 -23.72
N VAL A 314 -38.38 -0.12 -22.74
CA VAL A 314 -39.18 -1.36 -22.82
C VAL A 314 -40.67 -1.07 -22.89
N ALA A 315 -41.16 -0.14 -22.06
CA ALA A 315 -42.56 0.26 -22.08
C ALA A 315 -42.99 0.92 -23.42
N ALA A 316 -42.07 1.69 -24.04
CA ALA A 316 -42.32 2.28 -25.35
C ALA A 316 -42.26 1.24 -26.49
N ALA A 317 -41.39 0.21 -26.35
CA ALA A 317 -41.27 -0.87 -27.34
C ALA A 317 -42.45 -1.89 -27.27
N THR A 318 -43.12 -1.99 -26.12
CA THR A 318 -44.26 -2.87 -25.91
C THR A 318 -45.54 -2.05 -25.73
N PRO A 319 -46.19 -1.64 -26.84
CA PRO A 319 -47.37 -0.78 -26.75
C PRO A 319 -48.51 -1.50 -26.02
N ARG A 320 -49.16 -0.78 -25.08
CA ARG A 320 -50.35 -1.22 -24.38
C ARG A 320 -51.55 -0.58 -24.98
N TRP A 321 -52.64 -1.32 -25.00
CA TRP A 321 -53.88 -0.87 -25.58
C TRP A 321 -55.00 -0.87 -24.54
N LEU A 322 -55.78 0.17 -24.54
CA LEU A 322 -57.07 0.21 -23.85
C LEU A 322 -58.10 -0.35 -24.80
N LYS A 323 -58.69 -1.46 -24.41
CA LYS A 323 -59.72 -2.14 -25.16
C LYS A 323 -61.05 -2.02 -24.39
N ARG A 324 -62.16 -1.69 -25.09
CA ARG A 324 -63.47 -1.76 -24.51
C ARG A 324 -63.93 -3.22 -24.55
N GLY A 325 -64.56 -3.73 -23.49
CA GLY A 325 -64.88 -5.15 -23.35
C GLY A 325 -65.91 -5.69 -24.32
N ASP A 326 -66.58 -4.81 -25.04
CA ASP A 326 -67.68 -5.13 -26.02
C ASP A 326 -67.30 -4.82 -27.48
N ASP A 327 -66.01 -4.65 -27.78
CA ASP A 327 -65.53 -4.17 -29.09
C ASP A 327 -65.45 -5.22 -30.21
N GLY A 328 -65.62 -6.48 -29.89
CA GLY A 328 -65.63 -7.58 -30.90
C GLY A 328 -64.24 -7.87 -31.53
N ILE A 329 -63.15 -7.31 -31.04
CA ILE A 329 -61.81 -7.54 -31.57
C ILE A 329 -61.28 -8.91 -31.13
N ASN A 330 -60.77 -9.71 -32.08
CA ASN A 330 -60.14 -10.98 -31.80
C ASN A 330 -58.70 -10.79 -31.31
N GLU A 331 -58.50 -10.91 -29.99
CA GLU A 331 -57.15 -10.69 -29.32
C GLU A 331 -56.13 -11.73 -29.77
N ALA A 332 -56.56 -12.97 -30.03
CA ALA A 332 -55.62 -14.03 -30.44
C ALA A 332 -55.04 -13.77 -31.84
N GLU A 333 -55.90 -13.24 -32.76
CA GLU A 333 -55.41 -12.84 -34.08
C GLU A 333 -54.59 -11.58 -34.05
N TYR A 334 -54.91 -10.62 -33.18
CA TYR A 334 -54.11 -9.41 -32.97
C TYR A 334 -52.70 -9.71 -32.40
N ALA A 335 -52.61 -10.69 -31.54
CA ALA A 335 -51.30 -11.10 -30.94
C ALA A 335 -50.45 -11.95 -31.91
N ASP A 336 -51.02 -12.51 -32.95
CA ASP A 336 -50.34 -13.36 -33.93
C ASP A 336 -49.80 -12.53 -35.11
N TRP A 337 -48.54 -12.12 -35.05
CA TRP A 337 -47.86 -11.32 -36.06
C TRP A 337 -47.70 -12.04 -37.43
N THR A 338 -47.98 -13.32 -37.51
CA THR A 338 -47.91 -14.08 -38.76
C THR A 338 -49.19 -13.92 -39.59
N ARG A 339 -50.28 -13.43 -39.02
CA ARG A 339 -51.58 -13.23 -39.68
C ARG A 339 -51.66 -11.79 -40.21
N PRO A 340 -51.94 -11.64 -41.54
CA PRO A 340 -52.02 -10.31 -42.13
C PRO A 340 -53.36 -9.60 -41.84
N PHE A 341 -54.39 -10.32 -41.34
CA PHE A 341 -55.72 -9.79 -41.06
C PHE A 341 -56.14 -10.13 -39.63
N VAL A 342 -56.80 -9.17 -38.97
CA VAL A 342 -57.45 -9.32 -37.68
C VAL A 342 -58.95 -9.13 -37.89
N HIS A 343 -59.75 -10.13 -37.52
CA HIS A 343 -61.21 -10.07 -37.69
C HIS A 343 -61.86 -9.31 -36.53
N VAL A 344 -62.78 -8.39 -36.87
CA VAL A 344 -63.51 -7.58 -35.89
C VAL A 344 -65.04 -7.82 -36.16
N GLN A 345 -65.76 -8.09 -35.10
CA GLN A 345 -67.26 -8.25 -35.17
C GLN A 345 -67.91 -6.90 -34.84
N GLY A 346 -68.45 -6.22 -35.82
CA GLY A 346 -69.14 -4.94 -35.68
C GLY A 346 -68.42 -3.77 -36.36
N SER A 347 -68.85 -2.53 -36.08
CA SER A 347 -68.21 -1.33 -36.61
C SER A 347 -66.94 -1.00 -35.84
N ILE A 348 -65.87 -0.70 -36.56
CA ILE A 348 -64.58 -0.23 -35.96
C ILE A 348 -64.70 1.26 -35.63
N GLU A 349 -65.01 1.56 -34.37
CA GLU A 349 -64.95 2.93 -33.86
C GLU A 349 -63.56 3.21 -33.32
N GLU A 350 -63.03 4.41 -33.59
CA GLU A 350 -61.73 4.86 -33.14
C GLU A 350 -61.62 4.87 -31.61
N SER A 351 -62.74 4.91 -30.88
CA SER A 351 -62.85 4.83 -29.42
C SER A 351 -62.79 3.41 -28.85
N ALA A 352 -62.90 2.37 -29.66
CA ALA A 352 -62.94 0.97 -29.21
C ALA A 352 -61.56 0.45 -28.79
N LEU A 353 -60.49 0.96 -29.44
CA LEU A 353 -59.11 0.62 -29.17
C LEU A 353 -58.24 1.89 -29.10
N ARG A 354 -57.66 2.18 -27.96
CA ARG A 354 -56.80 3.33 -27.78
C ARG A 354 -55.43 2.90 -27.26
N GLN A 355 -54.38 3.29 -27.98
CA GLN A 355 -53.04 3.03 -27.55
C GLN A 355 -52.68 3.92 -26.33
N ILE A 356 -52.10 3.31 -25.32
CA ILE A 356 -51.48 4.02 -24.20
C ILE A 356 -50.08 4.44 -24.65
N THR A 357 -49.95 5.71 -25.03
CA THR A 357 -48.65 6.24 -25.42
C THR A 357 -47.78 6.52 -24.18
N VAL A 358 -46.59 5.94 -24.17
CA VAL A 358 -45.57 6.24 -23.14
C VAL A 358 -44.88 7.53 -23.52
N SER A 359 -44.91 8.52 -22.64
CA SER A 359 -44.19 9.76 -22.87
C SER A 359 -42.68 9.49 -22.89
N PRO A 360 -41.94 9.97 -23.91
CA PRO A 360 -40.50 9.83 -23.95
C PRO A 360 -39.87 10.58 -22.75
N LEU A 361 -38.80 9.99 -22.19
CA LEU A 361 -38.03 10.63 -21.13
C LEU A 361 -37.44 11.94 -21.63
N SER A 362 -37.46 12.96 -20.79
CA SER A 362 -36.82 14.24 -21.07
C SER A 362 -35.30 14.06 -21.16
N GLY A 363 -34.61 14.86 -22.02
CA GLY A 363 -33.15 14.83 -22.12
C GLY A 363 -32.42 15.11 -20.81
N ASN A 364 -33.10 15.66 -19.80
CA ASN A 364 -32.55 15.90 -18.47
C ASN A 364 -32.06 14.61 -17.77
N TYR A 365 -32.71 13.46 -18.02
CA TYR A 365 -32.28 12.19 -17.45
C TYR A 365 -30.88 11.79 -17.90
N LEU A 366 -30.58 11.95 -19.18
CA LEU A 366 -29.25 11.67 -19.74
C LEU A 366 -28.21 12.66 -19.23
N SER A 367 -28.58 13.94 -19.05
CA SER A 367 -27.67 14.96 -18.49
C SER A 367 -27.32 14.66 -17.04
N ILE A 368 -28.30 14.25 -16.23
CA ILE A 368 -28.08 13.86 -14.82
C ILE A 368 -27.21 12.61 -14.75
N LEU A 369 -27.50 11.61 -15.59
CA LEU A 369 -26.68 10.38 -15.66
C LEU A 369 -25.22 10.70 -15.99
N ALA A 370 -24.98 11.51 -17.01
CA ALA A 370 -23.63 11.95 -17.38
C ALA A 370 -22.95 12.73 -16.26
N SER A 371 -23.70 13.62 -15.58
CA SER A 371 -23.18 14.37 -14.41
C SER A 371 -22.76 13.44 -13.27
N LYS A 372 -23.54 12.41 -12.96
CA LYS A 372 -23.22 11.45 -11.90
C LYS A 372 -22.03 10.55 -12.25
N ILE A 373 -21.88 10.16 -13.50
CA ILE A 373 -20.69 9.45 -13.99
C ILE A 373 -19.46 10.33 -13.82
N ASN A 374 -19.55 11.61 -14.21
CA ASN A 374 -18.45 12.55 -14.05
C ASN A 374 -18.12 12.82 -12.57
N GLU A 375 -19.13 12.89 -11.70
CA GLU A 375 -18.93 13.00 -10.24
C GLU A 375 -18.06 11.86 -9.69
N ILE A 376 -18.34 10.60 -10.08
CA ILE A 376 -17.50 9.45 -9.69
C ILE A 376 -16.07 9.61 -10.21
N LYS A 377 -15.89 10.00 -11.49
CA LYS A 377 -14.57 10.17 -12.10
C LYS A 377 -13.75 11.27 -11.41
N GLU A 378 -14.36 12.41 -11.14
CA GLU A 378 -13.69 13.56 -10.51
C GLU A 378 -13.37 13.28 -9.03
N THR A 379 -14.33 12.74 -8.28
CA THR A 379 -14.18 12.46 -6.85
C THR A 379 -13.13 11.38 -6.60
N SER A 380 -13.07 10.36 -7.43
CA SER A 380 -12.07 9.29 -7.33
C SER A 380 -10.70 9.67 -7.92
N GLY A 381 -10.64 10.75 -8.70
CA GLY A 381 -9.45 11.11 -9.48
C GLY A 381 -9.14 10.12 -10.62
N ASN A 382 -10.09 9.26 -10.99
CA ASN A 382 -9.95 8.33 -12.12
C ASN A 382 -10.44 8.99 -13.42
N ARG A 383 -9.67 9.97 -13.88
CA ARG A 383 -9.97 10.73 -15.09
C ARG A 383 -9.57 9.96 -16.34
N ASP A 384 -10.20 10.30 -17.48
CA ASP A 384 -9.95 9.63 -18.76
C ASP A 384 -8.47 9.68 -19.18
N VAL A 385 -7.73 10.71 -18.77
CA VAL A 385 -6.29 10.85 -19.00
C VAL A 385 -5.48 9.72 -18.33
N ASN A 386 -5.89 9.25 -17.15
CA ASN A 386 -5.24 8.13 -16.46
C ASN A 386 -5.43 6.81 -17.20
N ASN A 387 -6.55 6.68 -17.91
CA ASN A 387 -6.92 5.47 -18.67
C ASN A 387 -6.47 5.57 -20.14
N GLY A 388 -5.56 6.52 -20.49
CA GLY A 388 -5.04 6.70 -21.84
C GLY A 388 -5.93 7.52 -22.78
N GLY A 389 -7.02 8.12 -22.28
CA GLY A 389 -7.86 9.04 -23.03
C GLY A 389 -7.12 10.38 -23.23
N ILE A 390 -6.78 10.71 -24.47
CA ILE A 390 -6.15 11.99 -24.82
C ILE A 390 -7.27 12.99 -25.12
N SER A 391 -7.34 14.09 -24.36
CA SER A 391 -8.17 15.24 -24.74
C SER A 391 -7.66 15.80 -26.06
N GLY A 392 -8.56 15.94 -27.05
CA GLY A 392 -8.20 16.38 -28.39
C GLY A 392 -7.38 17.67 -28.36
N GLY A 393 -6.19 17.63 -28.99
CA GLY A 393 -5.33 18.78 -29.18
C GLY A 393 -4.00 18.77 -28.41
N VAL A 394 -3.77 17.86 -27.47
CA VAL A 394 -2.49 17.75 -26.75
C VAL A 394 -1.63 16.66 -27.40
N THR A 395 -0.64 17.05 -28.20
CA THR A 395 0.27 16.12 -28.90
C THR A 395 1.68 16.08 -28.31
N ALA A 396 2.04 17.04 -27.45
CA ALA A 396 3.37 17.08 -26.85
C ALA A 396 3.51 16.04 -25.74
N ALA A 397 4.47 15.12 -25.84
CA ALA A 397 4.73 14.08 -24.85
C ALA A 397 4.96 14.64 -23.44
N SER A 398 5.64 15.79 -23.31
CA SER A 398 5.88 16.48 -22.04
C SER A 398 4.59 16.99 -21.39
N ALA A 399 3.61 17.47 -22.18
CA ALA A 399 2.33 17.94 -21.67
C ALA A 399 1.46 16.75 -21.19
N ILE A 400 1.47 15.64 -21.91
CA ILE A 400 0.79 14.40 -21.51
C ILE A 400 1.40 13.88 -20.20
N ALA A 401 2.72 13.86 -20.09
CA ALA A 401 3.42 13.46 -18.86
C ALA A 401 3.05 14.36 -17.67
N ALA A 402 3.01 15.68 -17.86
CA ALA A 402 2.62 16.62 -16.82
C ALA A 402 1.15 16.45 -16.38
N MET A 403 0.24 16.13 -17.31
CA MET A 403 -1.15 15.82 -16.98
C MET A 403 -1.30 14.50 -16.23
N GLN A 404 -0.56 13.47 -16.61
CA GLN A 404 -0.52 12.18 -15.90
C GLN A 404 0.07 12.35 -14.49
N GLU A 405 1.11 13.15 -14.34
CA GLU A 405 1.69 13.46 -13.04
C GLU A 405 0.73 14.20 -12.11
N GLN A 406 -0.02 15.16 -12.64
CA GLN A 406 -1.05 15.89 -11.89
C GLN A 406 -2.20 14.95 -11.45
N SER A 407 -2.65 14.07 -12.32
CA SER A 407 -3.76 13.15 -12.04
C SER A 407 -3.39 12.08 -11.01
N GLY A 408 -2.11 11.71 -10.93
CA GLY A 408 -1.60 10.75 -9.93
C GLY A 408 -1.44 11.29 -8.49
N LYS A 409 -1.71 12.57 -8.22
CA LYS A 409 -1.48 13.17 -6.88
C LYS A 409 -2.25 12.48 -5.77
N LEU A 410 -3.54 12.18 -5.98
CA LEU A 410 -4.38 11.52 -4.99
C LEU A 410 -3.89 10.10 -4.67
N SER A 411 -3.51 9.33 -5.69
CA SER A 411 -2.94 7.99 -5.50
C SER A 411 -1.59 8.04 -4.76
N ARG A 412 -0.75 9.04 -5.04
CA ARG A 412 0.55 9.20 -4.36
C ARG A 412 0.42 9.47 -2.87
N ASP A 413 -0.51 10.32 -2.44
CA ASP A 413 -0.74 10.58 -1.02
C ASP A 413 -1.17 9.31 -0.27
N GLN A 414 -2.08 8.53 -0.87
CA GLN A 414 -2.54 7.27 -0.31
C GLN A 414 -1.43 6.22 -0.23
N ILE A 415 -0.56 6.15 -1.25
CA ILE A 415 0.62 5.28 -1.27
C ILE A 415 1.60 5.68 -0.17
N GLN A 416 1.83 6.98 0.04
CA GLN A 416 2.70 7.48 1.12
C GLN A 416 2.16 7.11 2.52
N ASN A 417 0.85 7.11 2.70
CA ASN A 417 0.23 6.63 3.94
C ASN A 417 0.48 5.13 4.15
N SER A 418 0.36 4.31 3.09
CA SER A 418 0.73 2.89 3.16
C SER A 418 2.21 2.68 3.45
N TYR A 419 3.10 3.51 2.93
CA TYR A 419 4.54 3.44 3.25
C TYR A 419 4.82 3.75 4.72
N ARG A 420 4.04 4.65 5.36
CA ARG A 420 4.15 4.88 6.81
C ARG A 420 3.76 3.65 7.61
N CYS A 421 2.67 2.97 7.23
CA CYS A 421 2.28 1.70 7.84
C CYS A 421 3.34 0.61 7.59
N PHE A 422 3.85 0.50 6.37
CA PHE A 422 4.89 -0.47 6.01
C PHE A 422 6.19 -0.26 6.82
N ARG A 423 6.59 0.99 7.10
CA ARG A 423 7.72 1.25 8.02
C ARG A 423 7.50 0.63 9.39
N GLN A 424 6.29 0.71 9.94
CA GLN A 424 5.97 0.10 11.23
C GLN A 424 6.05 -1.42 11.16
N VAL A 425 5.56 -2.03 10.07
CA VAL A 425 5.68 -3.47 9.80
C VAL A 425 7.16 -3.87 9.78
N VAL A 426 7.99 -3.19 8.99
CA VAL A 426 9.42 -3.49 8.89
C VAL A 426 10.14 -3.30 10.23
N THR A 427 9.82 -2.26 10.99
CA THR A 427 10.37 -2.06 12.34
C THR A 427 10.04 -3.23 13.26
N CYS A 428 8.81 -3.73 13.20
CA CYS A 428 8.39 -4.91 13.96
C CYS A 428 9.13 -6.17 13.50
N VAL A 429 9.29 -6.37 12.19
CA VAL A 429 10.09 -7.49 11.64
C VAL A 429 11.52 -7.47 12.18
N ILE A 430 12.19 -6.32 12.16
CA ILE A 430 13.54 -6.17 12.71
C ILE A 430 13.57 -6.53 14.21
N ALA A 431 12.58 -6.07 14.98
CA ALA A 431 12.49 -6.38 16.40
C ALA A 431 12.29 -7.89 16.66
N LEU A 432 11.49 -8.58 15.84
CA LEU A 432 11.31 -10.03 15.94
C LEU A 432 12.58 -10.80 15.53
N ILE A 433 13.30 -10.36 14.50
CA ILE A 433 14.60 -10.92 14.11
C ILE A 433 15.58 -10.84 15.27
N ARG A 434 15.69 -9.68 15.92
CA ARG A 434 16.58 -9.47 17.08
C ARG A 434 16.20 -10.33 18.27
N GLN A 435 14.91 -10.56 18.49
CA GLN A 435 14.41 -11.31 19.63
C GLN A 435 14.50 -12.82 19.47
N PHE A 436 14.26 -13.35 18.27
CA PHE A 436 14.01 -14.77 18.06
C PHE A 436 15.00 -15.50 17.15
N TYR A 437 15.79 -14.78 16.35
CA TYR A 437 16.83 -15.44 15.57
C TYR A 437 18.00 -15.78 16.48
N ASP A 438 18.18 -17.06 16.75
CA ASP A 438 19.18 -17.60 17.68
C ASP A 438 20.30 -18.39 16.97
N ALA A 439 20.14 -18.69 15.68
CA ALA A 439 21.06 -19.50 14.91
C ALA A 439 21.38 -18.85 13.55
N PRO A 440 22.59 -19.12 13.00
CA PRO A 440 22.95 -18.64 11.67
C PRO A 440 22.01 -19.14 10.59
N ARG A 441 21.63 -18.25 9.67
CA ARG A 441 20.73 -18.52 8.54
C ARG A 441 21.42 -18.22 7.21
N LYS A 442 21.27 -19.12 6.25
CA LYS A 442 21.75 -18.91 4.88
C LYS A 442 20.63 -18.28 4.05
N LEU A 443 20.87 -17.08 3.56
CA LEU A 443 19.92 -16.33 2.75
C LEU A 443 20.49 -16.14 1.36
N ARG A 444 19.65 -16.34 0.34
CA ARG A 444 19.98 -16.01 -1.06
C ARG A 444 19.60 -14.55 -1.29
N ILE A 445 20.56 -13.74 -1.61
CA ILE A 445 20.39 -12.33 -1.93
C ILE A 445 20.69 -12.08 -3.41
N THR A 446 20.09 -11.04 -3.98
CA THR A 446 20.44 -10.56 -5.30
C THR A 446 21.63 -9.62 -5.18
N GLY A 447 22.76 -9.98 -5.74
CA GLY A 447 23.96 -9.16 -5.75
C GLY A 447 23.80 -7.87 -6.58
N ALA A 448 24.72 -6.95 -6.45
CA ALA A 448 24.70 -5.63 -7.11
C ALA A 448 24.60 -5.70 -8.67
N ALA A 449 25.03 -6.80 -9.27
CA ALA A 449 24.94 -7.05 -10.71
C ALA A 449 23.81 -8.01 -11.10
N GLY A 450 22.84 -8.26 -10.21
CA GLY A 450 21.72 -9.16 -10.46
C GLY A 450 22.06 -10.66 -10.35
N GLN A 451 23.31 -11.02 -9.99
CA GLN A 451 23.71 -12.40 -9.75
C GLN A 451 23.25 -12.90 -8.38
N ASN A 452 23.02 -14.21 -8.26
CA ASN A 452 22.75 -14.83 -6.97
C ASN A 452 24.00 -14.74 -6.09
N ALA A 453 23.84 -14.15 -4.91
CA ALA A 453 24.85 -14.17 -3.85
C ALA A 453 24.25 -14.85 -2.60
N TYR A 454 25.09 -15.48 -1.81
CA TYR A 454 24.67 -16.16 -0.59
C TYR A 454 25.24 -15.43 0.61
N LEU A 455 24.34 -15.04 1.53
CA LEU A 455 24.67 -14.39 2.78
C LEU A 455 24.48 -15.39 3.91
N CYS A 456 25.47 -15.54 4.77
CA CYS A 456 25.30 -16.23 6.05
C CYS A 456 25.05 -15.16 7.10
N PHE A 457 23.79 -15.02 7.50
CA PHE A 457 23.37 -14.09 8.54
C PHE A 457 23.43 -14.77 9.90
N ASP A 458 24.29 -14.27 10.77
CA ASP A 458 24.46 -14.74 12.15
C ASP A 458 24.07 -13.63 13.12
N PRO A 459 22.88 -13.72 13.74
CA PRO A 459 22.39 -12.66 14.62
C PRO A 459 23.31 -12.35 15.80
N ALA A 460 24.00 -13.36 16.33
CA ALA A 460 24.91 -13.18 17.48
C ALA A 460 26.16 -12.38 17.14
N ARG A 461 26.59 -12.42 15.87
CA ARG A 461 27.77 -11.72 15.36
C ARG A 461 27.41 -10.41 14.67
N ASP A 462 26.33 -10.44 13.90
CA ASP A 462 26.02 -9.43 12.88
C ASP A 462 25.07 -8.34 13.42
N LEU A 463 24.39 -8.60 14.54
CA LEU A 463 23.53 -7.62 15.21
C LEU A 463 24.18 -7.09 16.50
N SER A 464 24.05 -5.81 16.73
CA SER A 464 24.49 -5.19 17.97
C SER A 464 23.68 -5.70 19.16
N ARG A 465 24.35 -5.87 20.32
CA ARG A 465 23.69 -6.31 21.57
C ARG A 465 22.68 -5.28 22.08
N GLU A 466 22.94 -4.01 21.85
CA GLU A 466 22.02 -2.91 22.18
C GLU A 466 21.09 -2.64 20.99
N PRO A 467 19.82 -2.29 21.23
CA PRO A 467 18.89 -1.97 20.17
C PRO A 467 19.36 -0.71 19.42
N VAL A 468 19.83 -0.90 18.19
CA VAL A 468 20.22 0.21 17.31
C VAL A 468 18.96 0.89 16.78
N SER A 469 18.97 2.22 16.78
CA SER A 469 17.89 3.03 16.20
C SER A 469 18.20 3.25 14.71
N LEU A 470 17.49 2.51 13.85
CA LEU A 470 17.61 2.64 12.41
C LEU A 470 16.48 3.48 11.85
N ASP A 471 16.78 4.29 10.85
CA ASP A 471 15.75 4.93 10.03
C ASP A 471 15.41 4.03 8.84
N ILE A 472 14.11 3.83 8.60
CA ILE A 472 13.63 3.00 7.49
C ILE A 472 13.15 3.92 6.38
N GLU A 473 13.85 3.90 5.27
CA GLU A 473 13.43 4.53 4.03
C GLU A 473 12.63 3.52 3.21
N VAL A 474 11.52 3.95 2.63
CA VAL A 474 10.68 3.13 1.77
C VAL A 474 10.60 3.77 0.40
N SER A 475 10.99 3.03 -0.61
CA SER A 475 10.90 3.45 -2.01
C SER A 475 10.07 2.44 -2.82
N ALA A 476 9.58 2.85 -4.01
CA ALA A 476 8.94 1.91 -4.93
C ALA A 476 9.98 0.98 -5.56
N GLN A 477 9.75 -0.34 -5.49
CA GLN A 477 10.62 -1.34 -6.09
C GLN A 477 10.55 -1.31 -7.62
N LYS A 478 9.31 -1.30 -8.16
CA LYS A 478 9.07 -1.28 -9.60
C LYS A 478 8.92 0.17 -10.06
N GLN A 479 9.74 0.58 -11.01
CA GLN A 479 9.54 1.84 -11.71
C GLN A 479 8.55 1.61 -12.86
N SER A 480 7.67 2.58 -13.11
CA SER A 480 6.79 2.52 -14.27
C SER A 480 7.61 2.37 -15.57
N ALA A 481 7.03 1.73 -16.59
CA ALA A 481 7.71 1.54 -17.88
C ALA A 481 8.17 2.88 -18.47
N TYR A 482 7.40 3.95 -18.26
CA TYR A 482 7.74 5.30 -18.68
C TYR A 482 8.96 5.86 -17.94
N ASN A 483 9.01 5.72 -16.62
CA ASN A 483 10.17 6.14 -15.83
C ASN A 483 11.44 5.39 -16.27
N ARG A 484 11.34 4.11 -16.56
CA ARG A 484 12.50 3.33 -17.08
C ARG A 484 12.99 3.85 -18.42
N LEU A 485 12.09 4.18 -19.34
CA LEU A 485 12.48 4.78 -20.62
C LEU A 485 13.14 6.15 -20.42
N SER A 486 12.56 7.02 -19.61
CA SER A 486 13.13 8.32 -19.28
C SER A 486 14.50 8.22 -18.61
N TYR A 487 14.70 7.26 -17.69
CA TYR A 487 16.01 7.01 -17.09
C TYR A 487 17.03 6.47 -18.08
N ASN A 488 16.60 5.60 -19.02
CA ASN A 488 17.47 5.09 -20.06
C ASN A 488 17.90 6.19 -21.04
N GLU A 489 16.97 7.06 -21.43
CA GLU A 489 17.27 8.22 -22.26
C GLU A 489 18.21 9.18 -21.55
N MET A 490 17.97 9.48 -20.28
CA MET A 490 18.86 10.32 -19.47
C MET A 490 20.25 9.69 -19.32
N ALA A 491 20.35 8.38 -19.10
CA ALA A 491 21.62 7.69 -19.02
C ALA A 491 22.41 7.75 -20.34
N LEU A 492 21.72 7.61 -21.48
CA LEU A 492 22.32 7.78 -22.81
C LEU A 492 22.77 9.21 -23.05
N GLN A 493 21.99 10.21 -22.67
CA GLN A 493 22.36 11.63 -22.76
C GLN A 493 23.58 11.94 -21.89
N LEU A 494 23.63 11.46 -20.64
CA LEU A 494 24.80 11.59 -19.76
C LEU A 494 26.05 10.94 -20.37
N PHE A 495 25.91 9.77 -21.01
CA PHE A 495 26.99 9.10 -21.70
C PHE A 495 27.48 9.93 -22.91
N GLN A 496 26.56 10.43 -23.73
CA GLN A 496 26.88 11.27 -24.90
C GLN A 496 27.53 12.59 -24.53
N LEU A 497 27.16 13.18 -23.40
CA LEU A 497 27.76 14.40 -22.85
C LEU A 497 29.14 14.16 -22.21
N GLY A 498 29.61 12.93 -22.15
CA GLY A 498 30.93 12.59 -21.61
C GLY A 498 31.00 12.62 -20.08
N PHE A 499 29.87 12.51 -19.38
CA PHE A 499 29.82 12.52 -17.91
C PHE A 499 30.67 11.41 -17.26
N PHE A 500 30.90 10.33 -17.97
CA PHE A 500 31.70 9.18 -17.49
C PHE A 500 33.18 9.32 -17.83
N ASN A 501 33.60 10.40 -18.47
CA ASN A 501 35.02 10.64 -18.74
C ASN A 501 35.73 11.00 -17.42
N PRO A 502 36.75 10.24 -17.00
CA PRO A 502 37.49 10.51 -15.75
C PRO A 502 38.13 11.89 -15.69
N GLU A 503 38.48 12.49 -16.83
CA GLU A 503 39.08 13.84 -16.91
C GLU A 503 38.09 14.95 -16.54
N LEU A 504 36.78 14.72 -16.77
CA LEU A 504 35.70 15.66 -16.50
C LEU A 504 34.96 15.35 -15.19
N SER A 505 35.49 14.46 -14.35
CA SER A 505 34.82 13.97 -13.14
C SER A 505 34.37 15.06 -12.18
N ASP A 506 35.15 16.13 -11.99
CA ASP A 506 34.83 17.23 -11.07
C ASP A 506 33.67 18.08 -11.63
N GLN A 507 33.60 18.30 -12.95
CA GLN A 507 32.51 19.01 -13.60
C GLN A 507 31.22 18.15 -13.60
N ALA A 508 31.35 16.85 -13.82
CA ALA A 508 30.25 15.91 -13.75
C ALA A 508 29.65 15.81 -12.34
N LEU A 509 30.49 15.82 -11.29
CA LEU A 509 30.05 15.83 -9.89
C LEU A 509 29.26 17.11 -9.57
N THR A 510 29.76 18.28 -10.00
CA THR A 510 29.06 19.57 -9.80
C THR A 510 27.70 19.59 -10.51
N ALA A 511 27.63 19.06 -11.73
CA ALA A 511 26.36 18.97 -12.44
C ALA A 511 25.39 17.98 -11.80
N LEU A 512 25.89 16.85 -11.26
CA LEU A 512 25.07 15.87 -10.51
C LEU A 512 24.49 16.46 -9.21
N GLU A 513 25.18 17.41 -8.57
CA GLU A 513 24.64 18.10 -7.39
C GLU A 513 23.40 18.93 -7.71
N MET A 514 23.29 19.44 -8.94
CA MET A 514 22.14 20.22 -9.42
C MET A 514 20.99 19.35 -9.97
N MET A 515 21.22 18.03 -10.10
CA MET A 515 20.24 17.08 -10.64
C MET A 515 19.60 16.27 -9.51
N ASP A 516 18.31 15.97 -9.61
CA ASP A 516 17.60 15.08 -8.69
C ASP A 516 17.01 13.90 -9.45
N PHE A 517 17.59 12.69 -9.25
CA PHE A 517 17.11 11.46 -9.83
C PHE A 517 17.54 10.24 -9.01
N LYS A 518 16.77 9.16 -9.11
CA LYS A 518 17.05 7.91 -8.39
C LYS A 518 18.38 7.30 -8.88
N GLY A 519 19.29 7.03 -7.95
CA GLY A 519 20.62 6.49 -8.26
C GLY A 519 21.74 7.53 -8.37
N ARG A 520 21.44 8.81 -8.16
CA ARG A 520 22.41 9.91 -8.14
C ARG A 520 23.62 9.59 -7.26
N ASP A 521 23.40 9.11 -6.06
CA ASP A 521 24.48 8.80 -5.11
C ASP A 521 25.37 7.65 -5.56
N LYS A 522 24.81 6.63 -6.21
CA LYS A 522 25.59 5.54 -6.81
C LYS A 522 26.47 6.06 -7.94
N LEU A 523 25.92 6.91 -8.78
CA LEU A 523 26.65 7.54 -9.87
C LEU A 523 27.75 8.46 -9.34
N ARG A 524 27.44 9.26 -8.33
CA ARG A 524 28.39 10.13 -7.63
C ARG A 524 29.57 9.32 -7.06
N ARG A 525 29.32 8.23 -6.33
CA ARG A 525 30.37 7.34 -5.80
C ARG A 525 31.26 6.77 -6.91
N THR A 526 30.66 6.37 -8.04
CA THR A 526 31.40 5.82 -9.18
C THR A 526 32.29 6.86 -9.84
N LEU A 527 31.79 8.08 -10.05
CA LEU A 527 32.57 9.18 -10.64
C LEU A 527 33.70 9.63 -9.71
N THR A 528 33.43 9.75 -8.41
CA THR A 528 34.47 10.07 -7.41
C THR A 528 35.58 9.02 -7.42
N ARG A 529 35.22 7.73 -7.47
CA ARG A 529 36.18 6.62 -7.54
C ARG A 529 37.02 6.67 -8.82
N ASN A 530 36.41 6.94 -9.97
CA ASN A 530 37.10 7.03 -11.25
C ASN A 530 38.06 8.22 -11.30
N GLY A 531 37.63 9.38 -10.80
CA GLY A 531 38.48 10.57 -10.67
C GLY A 531 39.68 10.34 -9.74
N THR A 532 39.50 9.62 -8.63
CA THR A 532 40.58 9.27 -7.70
C THR A 532 41.56 8.30 -8.33
N LEU A 533 41.11 7.31 -9.10
CA LEU A 533 41.96 6.36 -9.83
C LEU A 533 42.78 7.07 -10.90
N LEU A 534 42.18 8.00 -11.65
CA LEU A 534 42.90 8.80 -12.66
C LEU A 534 43.99 9.65 -12.01
N ARG A 535 43.72 10.35 -10.89
CA ARG A 535 44.68 11.13 -10.15
C ARG A 535 45.86 10.25 -9.69
N ARG A 536 45.61 9.08 -9.12
CA ARG A 536 46.66 8.12 -8.73
C ARG A 536 47.51 7.66 -9.92
N LEU A 537 46.84 7.38 -11.06
CA LEU A 537 47.57 6.97 -12.26
C LEU A 537 48.47 8.09 -12.81
N LEU A 538 47.97 9.33 -12.82
CA LEU A 538 48.78 10.51 -13.20
C LEU A 538 49.93 10.77 -12.26
N GLU A 539 49.73 10.62 -10.94
CA GLU A 539 50.79 10.73 -9.93
C GLU A 539 51.86 9.63 -10.10
N THR A 540 51.43 8.38 -10.34
CA THR A 540 52.36 7.26 -10.61
C THR A 540 53.12 7.46 -11.93
N GLN A 541 52.48 7.98 -12.96
CA GLN A 541 53.16 8.32 -14.22
C GLN A 541 54.17 9.45 -14.05
N LYS A 542 53.81 10.49 -13.29
CA LYS A 542 54.76 11.58 -12.94
C LYS A 542 55.95 11.04 -12.14
N ALA A 543 55.70 10.22 -11.12
CA ALA A 543 56.75 9.59 -10.35
C ALA A 543 57.67 8.70 -11.18
N LEU A 544 57.09 7.94 -12.11
CA LEU A 544 57.83 7.09 -13.05
C LEU A 544 58.64 7.93 -14.05
N ALA A 545 58.09 9.02 -14.57
CA ALA A 545 58.81 9.95 -15.43
C ALA A 545 59.99 10.62 -14.73
N VAL A 546 59.86 11.00 -13.45
CA VAL A 546 60.91 11.51 -12.60
C VAL A 546 62.02 10.44 -12.38
N LEU A 547 61.62 9.19 -12.15
CA LEU A 547 62.58 8.07 -12.00
C LEU A 547 63.34 7.77 -13.28
N VAL A 548 62.69 7.90 -14.46
CA VAL A 548 63.29 7.65 -15.77
C VAL A 548 64.17 8.81 -16.24
N SER A 549 63.78 10.06 -15.92
CA SER A 549 64.52 11.26 -16.32
C SER A 549 65.76 11.56 -15.44
N GLY A 550 65.87 10.94 -14.28
CA GLY A 550 67.00 11.12 -13.38
C GLY A 550 67.10 12.51 -12.74
N GLU A 551 66.13 13.40 -12.94
CA GLU A 551 66.08 14.72 -12.31
C GLU A 551 65.32 14.63 -10.98
N ALA A 552 65.99 14.99 -9.89
CA ALA A 552 65.37 15.11 -8.58
C ALA A 552 64.33 16.26 -8.58
N PRO A 553 63.19 16.06 -7.95
CA PRO A 553 62.19 17.12 -7.88
C PRO A 553 62.73 18.29 -7.06
N ALA A 554 62.65 19.50 -7.61
CA ALA A 554 62.91 20.72 -6.85
C ALA A 554 61.91 20.79 -5.69
N GLU A 555 62.43 20.76 -4.47
CA GLU A 555 61.67 20.92 -3.22
C GLU A 555 60.93 22.28 -3.27
N ALA A 556 59.63 22.24 -3.30
CA ALA A 556 58.80 23.40 -3.06
C ALA A 556 58.85 23.75 -1.56
N GLU A 557 59.61 24.77 -1.22
CA GLU A 557 59.67 25.35 0.12
C GLU A 557 58.28 25.61 0.69
N GLN A 558 57.95 24.86 1.74
CA GLN A 558 56.90 25.21 2.68
C GLN A 558 57.35 26.36 3.56
N THR A 559 56.99 27.59 3.25
CA THR A 559 57.03 28.68 4.21
C THR A 559 55.66 28.85 4.85
N GLY A 560 55.51 28.23 6.00
CA GLY A 560 54.47 28.63 6.94
C GLY A 560 54.87 29.94 7.62
N ARG A 561 53.94 30.90 7.62
CA ARG A 561 53.85 31.95 8.66
C ARG A 561 52.49 32.65 8.59
N HIS A 562 51.64 32.42 9.57
CA HIS A 562 50.74 33.48 10.06
C HIS A 562 51.58 34.57 10.75
N PRO A 563 51.24 35.89 10.64
CA PRO A 563 50.35 36.47 11.62
C PRO A 563 49.52 37.71 11.20
N HIS A 564 48.47 37.90 11.95
CA HIS A 564 47.88 39.17 12.45
C HIS A 564 47.85 40.49 11.65
N ARG A 565 46.60 40.98 11.44
CA ARG A 565 46.01 42.32 11.73
C ARG A 565 46.54 43.58 11.07
N ARG A 566 45.53 44.33 10.62
CA ARG A 566 45.29 45.79 10.50
C ARG A 566 45.31 46.39 9.09
N GLY A 567 44.18 46.80 8.60
CA GLY A 567 43.67 48.16 8.45
C GLY A 567 44.21 48.97 7.26
N GLY A 568 43.27 49.42 6.39
CA GLY A 568 43.38 50.64 5.66
C GLY A 568 43.24 50.53 4.12
N PRO A 569 42.55 51.46 3.49
CA PRO A 569 42.07 51.36 2.12
C PRO A 569 42.98 52.05 1.13
N VAL A 570 43.11 51.51 -0.10
CA VAL A 570 43.55 52.33 -1.25
C VAL A 570 43.11 51.70 -2.59
N ARG A 571 42.33 52.51 -3.32
CA ARG A 571 42.31 52.81 -4.76
C ARG A 571 42.59 51.70 -5.78
N GLY A 572 41.64 51.65 -6.66
CA GLY A 572 41.41 51.06 -7.94
C GLY A 572 42.54 50.83 -8.93
N ARG A 573 42.31 49.81 -9.75
CA ARG A 573 42.76 49.76 -11.14
C ARG A 573 41.73 49.13 -12.02
N GLN A 574 41.12 49.96 -12.83
CA GLN A 574 40.36 49.63 -14.03
C GLN A 574 41.37 49.25 -15.11
N THR A 575 41.53 48.02 -15.47
CA THR A 575 42.08 47.58 -16.77
C THR A 575 42.03 46.07 -16.85
N ASP A 576 40.87 45.44 -17.12
CA ASP A 576 40.78 44.08 -17.66
C ASP A 576 39.38 43.72 -18.18
N ARG A 577 38.56 44.73 -18.48
CA ARG A 577 37.25 44.50 -19.08
C ARG A 577 37.26 44.35 -20.62
N ILE A 578 38.30 44.77 -21.30
CA ILE A 578 38.33 44.79 -22.77
C ILE A 578 38.77 43.44 -23.36
N GLY A 579 39.59 42.67 -22.67
CA GLY A 579 40.04 41.33 -23.14
C GLY A 579 39.00 40.21 -23.11
N ASN A 580 38.00 40.33 -22.24
CA ASN A 580 36.98 39.30 -22.09
C ASN A 580 35.79 39.44 -23.03
N GLU A 581 35.47 40.67 -23.52
CA GLU A 581 34.41 40.88 -24.51
C GLU A 581 34.84 40.44 -25.93
N GLN A 582 36.08 40.63 -26.28
CA GLN A 582 36.61 40.15 -27.58
C GLN A 582 36.65 38.63 -27.68
N LYS A 583 36.97 37.93 -26.58
CA LYS A 583 36.89 36.45 -26.53
C LYS A 583 35.45 35.91 -26.58
N LYS A 584 34.52 36.61 -25.95
CA LYS A 584 33.08 36.22 -26.02
C LYS A 584 32.48 36.42 -27.42
N ASN A 585 32.85 37.51 -28.12
CA ASN A 585 32.37 37.76 -29.46
C ASN A 585 32.94 36.77 -30.49
N ALA A 586 34.21 36.35 -30.36
CA ALA A 586 34.81 35.37 -31.25
C ALA A 586 34.21 33.96 -31.08
N ILE A 587 33.76 33.60 -29.85
CA ILE A 587 33.06 32.31 -29.58
C ILE A 587 31.64 32.36 -30.15
N ALA A 588 30.94 33.51 -30.04
CA ALA A 588 29.60 33.67 -30.57
C ALA A 588 29.56 33.66 -32.13
N GLU A 589 30.58 34.21 -32.79
CA GLU A 589 30.70 34.16 -34.26
C GLU A 589 30.97 32.73 -34.75
N ARG A 590 31.83 31.97 -34.11
CA ARG A 590 32.08 30.55 -34.42
C ARG A 590 30.85 29.68 -34.24
N ALA A 591 30.02 29.95 -33.23
CA ALA A 591 28.77 29.24 -33.01
C ALA A 591 27.73 29.54 -34.09
N ARG A 592 27.64 30.82 -34.56
CA ARG A 592 26.75 31.25 -35.66
C ARG A 592 27.17 30.68 -37.01
N ALA A 593 28.48 30.60 -37.30
CA ALA A 593 28.99 30.01 -38.54
C ALA A 593 28.75 28.49 -38.60
N ARG A 594 28.78 27.80 -37.48
CA ARG A 594 28.44 26.35 -37.39
C ARG A 594 26.94 26.09 -37.55
N ALA A 595 26.09 26.96 -37.00
CA ALA A 595 24.64 26.85 -37.18
C ALA A 595 24.20 27.10 -38.63
N ALA A 596 24.84 28.03 -39.31
CA ALA A 596 24.56 28.31 -40.73
C ALA A 596 25.01 27.20 -41.71
N ALA A 597 26.02 26.41 -41.33
CA ALA A 597 26.48 25.26 -42.12
C ALA A 597 25.57 24.01 -41.99
N LEU A 598 24.67 23.98 -41.01
CA LEU A 598 23.73 22.87 -40.76
C LEU A 598 22.33 23.09 -41.37
N THR A 599 22.08 24.24 -42.01
CA THR A 599 20.76 24.61 -42.56
C THR A 599 20.70 24.67 -44.09
N GLN A 600 21.67 24.09 -44.83
CA GLN A 600 21.51 23.93 -46.29
C GLN A 600 20.88 22.56 -46.59
N PRO A 601 19.75 22.52 -47.32
CA PRO A 601 19.08 21.26 -47.69
C PRO A 601 19.85 20.58 -48.84
N ARG A 602 20.01 19.29 -48.69
CA ARG A 602 20.25 18.39 -49.80
C ARG A 602 18.96 17.69 -50.19
#